data_d648a17dbe4e0ce0ad2db0728ece309e
#
_entry.id   d648a17dbe4e0ce0ad2db0728ece309e
#
_cell.length_a   1.000
_cell.length_b   1.000
_cell.length_c   1.000
_cell.angle_alpha   90.00
_cell.angle_beta   90.00
_cell.angle_gamma   90.00
#
_symmetry.space_group_name_H-M   'P 1'
#
loop_
_entity.id
_entity.type
_entity.pdbx_description
1 polymer ?
#
loop_
_entity_poly.entity_id
_entity_poly.type
_entity_poly.pdbx_seq_one_letter_code
_entity_poly.pdbx_strand_id
1 'polypeptide(L)'
;MKVTVLMENVTPSARFAARHGLSLFLESQGARILFDVGPDEFFLENALAVGVDVRSAHAVVISHGHSDHGGGLRAYLDATSKLLAPAPIYVNEHAFEPHAAGTPENHRNIGLDPALADDPRFLKIGDQVALGDNLLLFSAVSIVHPIVKSNGVLLEQAGEGFTPDSFRHEQSLIVTEGERHILVSGCSHCGILNIMDKAEELVGAPMDVVVA
;
A
#
# COMPACT_ATOMS: atom_id res chain seq x y z
N MET A 1 10.35 1.90 -15.47
CA MET A 1 9.05 2.12 -14.79
C MET A 1 8.70 3.61 -14.79
N LYS A 2 7.44 3.96 -15.03
CA LYS A 2 6.91 5.31 -14.82
C LYS A 2 6.08 5.30 -13.54
N VAL A 3 6.31 6.30 -12.66
CA VAL A 3 5.55 6.51 -11.44
C VAL A 3 4.80 7.83 -11.56
N THR A 4 3.49 7.79 -11.39
CA THR A 4 2.66 8.99 -11.30
C THR A 4 2.09 9.07 -9.89
N VAL A 5 2.43 10.13 -9.15
CA VAL A 5 1.92 10.38 -7.80
C VAL A 5 0.51 10.93 -7.91
N LEU A 6 -0.46 10.25 -7.30
CA LEU A 6 -1.87 10.64 -7.28
C LEU A 6 -2.27 11.26 -5.93
N MET A 7 -1.60 10.87 -4.84
CA MET A 7 -1.79 11.46 -3.51
C MET A 7 -0.47 11.44 -2.75
N GLU A 8 -0.17 12.54 -2.07
CA GLU A 8 1.00 12.71 -1.21
C GLU A 8 0.75 13.88 -0.24
N ASN A 9 1.54 13.98 0.82
CA ASN A 9 1.41 14.96 1.90
C ASN A 9 1.48 16.42 1.45
N VAL A 10 2.18 16.69 0.35
CA VAL A 10 2.36 18.03 -0.21
C VAL A 10 2.05 18.04 -1.71
N THR A 11 1.79 19.21 -2.27
CA THR A 11 1.54 19.36 -3.70
C THR A 11 2.30 20.57 -4.27
N PRO A 12 2.84 20.46 -5.49
CA PRO A 12 3.53 21.56 -6.14
C PRO A 12 2.55 22.64 -6.68
N SER A 13 1.25 22.38 -6.67
CA SER A 13 0.24 23.26 -7.27
C SER A 13 -1.11 23.12 -6.58
N ALA A 14 -1.80 24.26 -6.40
CA ALA A 14 -3.18 24.28 -5.90
C ALA A 14 -4.22 23.56 -6.82
N ARG A 15 -3.78 23.08 -7.98
CA ARG A 15 -4.60 22.24 -8.88
C ARG A 15 -4.84 20.85 -8.31
N PHE A 16 -3.98 20.38 -7.41
CA PHE A 16 -4.03 19.05 -6.83
C PHE A 16 -4.41 19.10 -5.35
N ALA A 17 -5.14 18.13 -4.89
CA ALA A 17 -5.35 17.91 -3.47
C ALA A 17 -4.11 17.23 -2.86
N ALA A 18 -3.68 17.69 -1.67
CA ALA A 18 -2.70 17.02 -0.84
C ALA A 18 -3.37 16.55 0.46
N ARG A 19 -3.06 15.33 0.87
CA ARG A 19 -3.52 14.71 2.12
C ARG A 19 -2.38 13.90 2.71
N HIS A 20 -2.39 13.71 4.03
CA HIS A 20 -1.52 12.73 4.65
C HIS A 20 -1.86 11.34 4.12
N GLY A 21 -0.92 10.71 3.42
CA GLY A 21 -1.10 9.40 2.80
C GLY A 21 -0.46 9.30 1.42
N LEU A 22 -0.64 8.15 0.77
CA LEU A 22 0.00 7.84 -0.49
C LEU A 22 -0.98 7.24 -1.49
N SER A 23 -0.85 7.60 -2.77
CA SER A 23 -1.38 6.85 -3.91
C SER A 23 -0.49 7.03 -5.12
N LEU A 24 -0.04 5.93 -5.70
CA LEU A 24 0.84 5.90 -6.86
C LEU A 24 0.19 5.11 -8.00
N PHE A 25 0.35 5.59 -9.23
CA PHE A 25 0.04 4.81 -10.43
C PHE A 25 1.34 4.43 -11.12
N LEU A 26 1.60 3.12 -11.18
CA LEU A 26 2.84 2.54 -11.69
C LEU A 26 2.60 1.94 -13.07
N GLU A 27 3.46 2.26 -14.03
CA GLU A 27 3.43 1.70 -15.39
C GLU A 27 4.79 1.08 -15.71
N SER A 28 4.83 -0.22 -15.94
CA SER A 28 6.05 -0.98 -16.24
C SER A 28 5.75 -2.14 -17.16
N GLN A 29 6.46 -2.24 -18.30
CA GLN A 29 6.41 -3.36 -19.26
C GLN A 29 4.97 -3.80 -19.63
N GLY A 30 4.06 -2.82 -19.78
CA GLY A 30 2.65 -3.07 -20.09
C GLY A 30 1.77 -3.34 -18.86
N ALA A 31 2.32 -3.60 -17.69
CA ALA A 31 1.56 -3.65 -16.44
C ALA A 31 1.20 -2.24 -15.94
N ARG A 32 0.02 -2.11 -15.34
CA ARG A 32 -0.47 -0.91 -14.67
C ARG A 32 -0.95 -1.29 -13.28
N ILE A 33 -0.33 -0.72 -12.26
CA ILE A 33 -0.62 -1.01 -10.86
C ILE A 33 -1.04 0.30 -10.17
N LEU A 34 -2.17 0.28 -9.50
CA LEU A 34 -2.51 1.30 -8.52
C LEU A 34 -1.98 0.84 -7.16
N PHE A 35 -0.96 1.52 -6.66
CA PHE A 35 -0.34 1.22 -5.37
C PHE A 35 -0.80 2.27 -4.36
N ASP A 36 -1.59 1.82 -3.38
CA ASP A 36 -2.37 2.62 -2.44
C ASP A 36 -3.40 3.56 -3.09
N VAL A 37 -4.36 4.01 -2.32
CA VAL A 37 -5.49 4.84 -2.77
C VAL A 37 -5.68 6.09 -1.91
N GLY A 38 -4.70 6.40 -1.05
CA GLY A 38 -4.78 7.54 -0.15
C GLY A 38 -5.87 7.43 0.92
N PRO A 39 -6.10 8.53 1.68
CA PRO A 39 -7.06 8.55 2.78
C PRO A 39 -8.52 8.71 2.34
N ASP A 40 -8.76 9.21 1.13
CA ASP A 40 -10.09 9.60 0.64
C ASP A 40 -10.16 9.58 -0.89
N GLU A 41 -11.26 10.08 -1.48
CA GLU A 41 -11.53 10.09 -2.92
C GLU A 41 -10.66 11.03 -3.76
N PHE A 42 -9.91 11.95 -3.16
CA PHE A 42 -9.17 12.98 -3.89
C PHE A 42 -8.06 12.43 -4.80
N PHE A 43 -7.57 11.20 -4.57
CA PHE A 43 -6.65 10.56 -5.52
C PHE A 43 -7.28 10.37 -6.91
N LEU A 44 -8.63 10.17 -7.00
CA LEU A 44 -9.37 10.08 -8.27
C LEU A 44 -9.40 11.43 -9.00
N GLU A 45 -9.60 12.53 -8.26
CA GLU A 45 -9.58 13.87 -8.82
C GLU A 45 -8.17 14.21 -9.34
N ASN A 46 -7.15 13.90 -8.56
CA ASN A 46 -5.75 14.08 -8.96
C ASN A 46 -5.40 13.23 -10.18
N ALA A 47 -5.85 11.96 -10.24
CA ALA A 47 -5.65 11.09 -11.38
C ALA A 47 -6.26 11.68 -12.66
N LEU A 48 -7.51 12.18 -12.58
CA LEU A 48 -8.16 12.85 -13.69
C LEU A 48 -7.36 14.09 -14.14
N ALA A 49 -6.87 14.89 -13.17
CA ALA A 49 -6.12 16.12 -13.45
C ALA A 49 -4.77 15.86 -14.14
N VAL A 50 -4.13 14.70 -13.94
CA VAL A 50 -2.87 14.30 -14.61
C VAL A 50 -3.12 13.39 -15.82
N GLY A 51 -4.38 13.06 -16.14
CA GLY A 51 -4.75 12.24 -17.29
C GLY A 51 -4.53 10.74 -17.08
N VAL A 52 -4.55 10.27 -15.84
CA VAL A 52 -4.48 8.83 -15.48
C VAL A 52 -5.89 8.28 -15.29
N ASP A 53 -6.22 7.20 -15.99
CA ASP A 53 -7.44 6.43 -15.75
C ASP A 53 -7.12 5.26 -14.81
N VAL A 54 -7.39 5.41 -13.52
CA VAL A 54 -7.16 4.38 -12.49
C VAL A 54 -7.97 3.09 -12.75
N ARG A 55 -9.06 3.17 -13.52
CA ARG A 55 -9.88 2.01 -13.91
C ARG A 55 -9.14 1.09 -14.89
N SER A 56 -8.07 1.59 -15.50
CA SER A 56 -7.21 0.82 -16.41
C SER A 56 -6.15 0.02 -15.69
N ALA A 57 -6.08 0.10 -14.34
CA ALA A 57 -5.16 -0.72 -13.55
C ALA A 57 -5.44 -2.22 -13.78
N HIS A 58 -4.38 -3.02 -13.84
CA HIS A 58 -4.46 -4.47 -13.92
C HIS A 58 -4.50 -5.11 -12.53
N ALA A 59 -3.97 -4.41 -11.53
CA ALA A 59 -4.03 -4.76 -10.12
C ALA A 59 -4.02 -3.50 -9.26
N VAL A 60 -4.61 -3.61 -8.07
CA VAL A 60 -4.46 -2.64 -6.98
C VAL A 60 -3.70 -3.33 -5.87
N VAL A 61 -2.77 -2.63 -5.25
CA VAL A 61 -2.01 -3.11 -4.09
C VAL A 61 -2.22 -2.12 -2.97
N ILE A 62 -2.63 -2.58 -1.80
CA ILE A 62 -2.66 -1.78 -0.58
C ILE A 62 -1.46 -2.18 0.27
N SER A 63 -0.57 -1.24 0.51
CA SER A 63 0.71 -1.49 1.17
C SER A 63 0.57 -1.95 2.62
N HIS A 64 -0.47 -1.49 3.33
CA HIS A 64 -0.72 -1.88 4.72
C HIS A 64 -2.12 -1.45 5.20
N GLY A 65 -2.50 -1.83 6.40
CA GLY A 65 -3.85 -1.70 6.94
C GLY A 65 -4.24 -0.31 7.48
N HIS A 66 -3.50 0.77 7.17
CA HIS A 66 -3.83 2.11 7.65
C HIS A 66 -4.67 2.91 6.66
N SER A 67 -5.58 3.75 7.19
CA SER A 67 -6.57 4.48 6.41
C SER A 67 -5.97 5.61 5.53
N ASP A 68 -4.80 6.10 5.83
CA ASP A 68 -4.08 7.07 4.99
C ASP A 68 -3.54 6.46 3.68
N HIS A 69 -3.55 5.12 3.57
CA HIS A 69 -3.18 4.38 2.36
C HIS A 69 -4.36 3.65 1.70
N GLY A 70 -5.34 3.21 2.50
CA GLY A 70 -6.49 2.47 1.99
C GLY A 70 -7.86 3.13 2.22
N GLY A 71 -7.92 4.35 2.78
CA GLY A 71 -9.18 5.06 3.04
C GLY A 71 -9.99 5.37 1.78
N GLY A 72 -9.33 5.57 0.64
CA GLY A 72 -9.95 5.76 -0.66
C GLY A 72 -10.54 4.50 -1.30
N LEU A 73 -10.42 3.30 -0.68
CA LEU A 73 -10.92 2.04 -1.24
C LEU A 73 -12.40 2.10 -1.61
N ARG A 74 -13.26 2.68 -0.77
CA ARG A 74 -14.70 2.84 -1.08
C ARG A 74 -14.90 3.59 -2.39
N ALA A 75 -14.22 4.73 -2.56
CA ALA A 75 -14.31 5.53 -3.76
C ALA A 75 -13.79 4.77 -5.00
N TYR A 76 -12.72 3.99 -4.87
CA TYR A 76 -12.22 3.13 -5.94
C TYR A 76 -13.23 2.04 -6.33
N LEU A 77 -13.80 1.35 -5.34
CA LEU A 77 -14.78 0.30 -5.55
C LEU A 77 -16.03 0.83 -6.29
N ASP A 78 -16.51 2.03 -5.90
CA ASP A 78 -17.65 2.70 -6.53
C ASP A 78 -17.31 3.13 -7.96
N ALA A 79 -16.15 3.75 -8.19
CA ALA A 79 -15.70 4.20 -9.51
C ALA A 79 -15.51 3.03 -10.51
N THR A 80 -15.25 1.82 -10.02
CA THR A 80 -15.04 0.62 -10.83
C THR A 80 -16.22 -0.36 -10.84
N SER A 81 -17.31 -0.05 -10.14
CA SER A 81 -18.47 -0.95 -9.91
C SER A 81 -19.15 -1.42 -11.20
N LYS A 82 -19.06 -0.64 -12.30
CA LYS A 82 -19.67 -0.95 -13.59
C LYS A 82 -18.74 -1.65 -14.58
N LEU A 83 -17.48 -1.91 -14.19
CA LEU A 83 -16.55 -2.64 -15.04
C LEU A 83 -16.92 -4.13 -15.07
N LEU A 84 -16.86 -4.74 -16.26
CA LEU A 84 -17.10 -6.18 -16.43
C LEU A 84 -16.01 -7.04 -15.77
N ALA A 85 -14.79 -6.52 -15.74
CA ALA A 85 -13.64 -7.18 -15.13
C ALA A 85 -12.80 -6.12 -14.37
N PRO A 86 -13.22 -5.72 -13.17
CA PRO A 86 -12.44 -4.81 -12.35
C PRO A 86 -11.14 -5.46 -11.90
N ALA A 87 -10.10 -4.66 -11.69
CA ALA A 87 -8.82 -5.15 -11.19
C ALA A 87 -8.97 -5.79 -9.80
N PRO A 88 -8.29 -6.91 -9.52
CA PRO A 88 -8.18 -7.46 -8.19
C PRO A 88 -7.43 -6.50 -7.26
N ILE A 89 -7.78 -6.52 -5.98
CA ILE A 89 -7.16 -5.70 -4.94
C ILE A 89 -6.39 -6.62 -3.99
N TYR A 90 -5.08 -6.52 -4.02
CA TYR A 90 -4.19 -7.32 -3.18
C TYR A 90 -3.96 -6.61 -1.85
N VAL A 91 -4.35 -7.27 -0.77
CA VAL A 91 -4.15 -6.81 0.61
C VAL A 91 -3.48 -7.90 1.41
N ASN A 92 -2.68 -7.53 2.40
CA ASN A 92 -2.22 -8.52 3.37
C ASN A 92 -3.41 -9.10 4.14
N GLU A 93 -3.36 -10.37 4.53
CA GLU A 93 -4.45 -11.04 5.26
C GLU A 93 -4.83 -10.36 6.57
N HIS A 94 -3.91 -9.62 7.19
CA HIS A 94 -4.09 -8.85 8.42
C HIS A 94 -4.51 -7.39 8.19
N ALA A 95 -4.62 -6.91 6.94
CA ALA A 95 -4.83 -5.50 6.64
C ALA A 95 -6.17 -4.92 7.17
N PHE A 96 -7.20 -5.76 7.31
CA PHE A 96 -8.50 -5.36 7.85
C PHE A 96 -8.66 -5.60 9.36
N GLU A 97 -7.62 -6.07 10.04
CA GLU A 97 -7.62 -6.11 11.50
C GLU A 97 -7.65 -4.69 12.06
N PRO A 98 -8.19 -4.47 13.27
CA PRO A 98 -8.26 -3.12 13.83
C PRO A 98 -6.88 -2.56 14.18
N HIS A 99 -6.58 -1.39 13.60
CA HIS A 99 -5.37 -0.61 13.87
C HIS A 99 -5.73 0.72 14.51
N ALA A 100 -4.91 1.20 15.43
CA ALA A 100 -5.15 2.43 16.15
C ALA A 100 -3.87 3.27 16.32
N ALA A 101 -4.02 4.55 16.66
CA ALA A 101 -2.92 5.43 17.02
C ALA A 101 -3.22 6.14 18.34
N GLY A 102 -2.25 6.11 19.25
CA GLY A 102 -2.37 6.70 20.59
C GLY A 102 -1.74 5.82 21.65
N THR A 103 -2.43 5.66 22.78
CA THR A 103 -2.09 4.70 23.84
C THR A 103 -3.20 3.65 23.97
N PRO A 104 -2.94 2.49 24.58
CA PRO A 104 -3.97 1.46 24.76
C PRO A 104 -5.28 1.97 25.38
N GLU A 105 -5.20 2.97 26.30
CA GLU A 105 -6.35 3.52 27.00
C GLU A 105 -7.00 4.72 26.27
N ASN A 106 -6.26 5.39 25.39
CA ASN A 106 -6.74 6.57 24.66
C ASN A 106 -6.17 6.59 23.23
N HIS A 107 -6.92 6.03 22.30
CA HIS A 107 -6.52 5.87 20.91
C HIS A 107 -7.65 6.22 19.94
N ARG A 108 -7.27 6.49 18.70
CA ARG A 108 -8.20 6.68 17.58
C ARG A 108 -8.00 5.54 16.57
N ASN A 109 -9.09 5.10 15.95
CA ASN A 109 -9.01 4.15 14.83
C ASN A 109 -8.27 4.77 13.64
N ILE A 110 -7.34 4.02 13.06
CA ILE A 110 -6.62 4.32 11.83
C ILE A 110 -6.66 3.17 10.82
N GLY A 111 -7.42 2.11 11.12
CA GLY A 111 -7.56 0.94 10.25
C GLY A 111 -8.40 1.21 9.01
N LEU A 112 -8.44 0.22 8.12
CA LEU A 112 -9.32 0.20 6.95
C LEU A 112 -10.79 0.05 7.39
N ASP A 113 -11.73 0.43 6.50
CA ASP A 113 -13.17 0.21 6.74
C ASP A 113 -13.49 -1.30 6.76
N PRO A 114 -13.82 -1.89 7.92
CA PRO A 114 -14.05 -3.32 8.03
C PRO A 114 -15.27 -3.78 7.22
N ALA A 115 -16.19 -2.88 6.86
CA ALA A 115 -17.34 -3.21 6.02
C ALA A 115 -16.94 -3.57 4.58
N LEU A 116 -15.68 -3.33 4.18
CA LEU A 116 -15.17 -3.70 2.87
C LEU A 116 -14.50 -5.08 2.85
N ALA A 117 -14.17 -5.66 4.00
CA ALA A 117 -13.31 -6.85 4.12
C ALA A 117 -13.81 -8.08 3.35
N ASP A 118 -15.13 -8.17 3.09
CA ASP A 118 -15.79 -9.28 2.41
C ASP A 118 -16.10 -9.01 0.92
N ASP A 119 -15.68 -7.85 0.35
CA ASP A 119 -15.83 -7.59 -1.08
C ASP A 119 -15.00 -8.61 -1.87
N PRO A 120 -15.59 -9.33 -2.85
CA PRO A 120 -14.90 -10.41 -3.57
C PRO A 120 -13.70 -9.97 -4.43
N ARG A 121 -13.49 -8.67 -4.61
CA ARG A 121 -12.33 -8.13 -5.32
C ARG A 121 -11.05 -8.17 -4.47
N PHE A 122 -11.16 -8.30 -3.14
CA PHE A 122 -9.98 -8.43 -2.28
C PHE A 122 -9.38 -9.83 -2.33
N LEU A 123 -8.10 -9.89 -2.69
CA LEU A 123 -7.26 -11.06 -2.60
C LEU A 123 -6.35 -10.90 -1.38
N LYS A 124 -6.65 -11.66 -0.34
CA LYS A 124 -5.86 -11.68 0.91
C LYS A 124 -4.60 -12.50 0.70
N ILE A 125 -3.44 -11.86 0.91
CA ILE A 125 -2.13 -12.45 0.62
C ILE A 125 -1.38 -12.67 1.93
N GLY A 126 -0.74 -13.82 2.06
CA GLY A 126 0.21 -14.13 3.11
C GLY A 126 1.61 -13.58 2.79
N ASP A 127 2.63 -14.43 2.83
CA ASP A 127 4.03 -13.99 2.76
C ASP A 127 4.44 -13.39 1.42
N GLN A 128 4.00 -13.97 0.30
CA GLN A 128 4.34 -13.46 -1.04
C GLN A 128 3.41 -13.98 -2.15
N VAL A 129 3.31 -13.21 -3.24
CA VAL A 129 2.60 -13.61 -4.46
C VAL A 129 3.20 -12.90 -5.69
N ALA A 130 3.38 -13.64 -6.79
CA ALA A 130 3.71 -13.07 -8.09
C ALA A 130 2.44 -12.51 -8.75
N LEU A 131 2.47 -11.23 -9.16
CA LEU A 131 1.38 -10.56 -9.90
C LEU A 131 1.60 -10.63 -11.43
N GLY A 132 2.59 -11.39 -11.86
CA GLY A 132 3.06 -11.57 -13.22
C GLY A 132 4.55 -11.93 -13.21
N ASP A 133 5.16 -12.00 -14.38
CA ASP A 133 6.57 -12.46 -14.51
C ASP A 133 7.58 -11.49 -13.88
N ASN A 134 7.22 -10.22 -13.73
CA ASN A 134 8.10 -9.14 -13.31
C ASN A 134 7.61 -8.35 -12.09
N LEU A 135 6.59 -8.85 -11.40
CA LEU A 135 5.98 -8.20 -10.24
C LEU A 135 5.86 -9.21 -9.09
N LEU A 136 6.53 -8.94 -7.98
CA LEU A 136 6.50 -9.77 -6.77
C LEU A 136 6.04 -8.92 -5.59
N LEU A 137 4.88 -9.23 -5.04
CA LEU A 137 4.37 -8.67 -3.80
C LEU A 137 4.84 -9.55 -2.64
N PHE A 138 5.35 -8.95 -1.56
CA PHE A 138 5.86 -9.69 -0.41
C PHE A 138 5.57 -8.97 0.91
N SER A 139 5.57 -9.73 1.99
CA SER A 139 5.43 -9.30 3.39
C SER A 139 6.37 -10.12 4.29
N ALA A 140 6.03 -10.32 5.55
CA ALA A 140 6.80 -11.13 6.51
C ALA A 140 8.28 -10.68 6.64
N VAL A 141 8.48 -9.37 6.83
CA VAL A 141 9.79 -8.74 6.96
C VAL A 141 10.34 -8.97 8.36
N SER A 142 11.54 -9.56 8.47
CA SER A 142 12.26 -9.70 9.73
C SER A 142 12.88 -8.37 10.18
N ILE A 143 12.66 -7.98 11.43
CA ILE A 143 13.19 -6.72 11.97
C ILE A 143 14.58 -6.97 12.55
N VAL A 144 15.63 -6.66 11.78
CA VAL A 144 17.05 -6.76 12.17
C VAL A 144 17.73 -5.40 12.28
N HIS A 145 17.22 -4.39 11.57
CA HIS A 145 17.61 -2.99 11.67
C HIS A 145 16.60 -2.19 12.50
N PRO A 146 17.02 -1.08 13.13
CA PRO A 146 16.10 -0.22 13.88
C PRO A 146 14.97 0.32 13.02
N ILE A 147 13.76 0.29 13.56
CA ILE A 147 12.58 0.94 12.97
C ILE A 147 12.41 2.38 13.49
N VAL A 148 11.58 3.17 12.82
CA VAL A 148 11.35 4.57 13.20
C VAL A 148 10.63 4.68 14.55
N LYS A 149 11.08 5.61 15.41
CA LYS A 149 10.51 5.80 16.77
C LYS A 149 9.05 6.24 16.76
N SER A 150 8.60 6.91 15.71
CA SER A 150 7.20 7.33 15.54
C SER A 150 6.22 6.16 15.50
N ASN A 151 6.66 4.96 15.17
CA ASN A 151 5.83 3.75 15.23
C ASN A 151 5.34 3.41 16.64
N GLY A 152 6.00 3.93 17.70
CA GLY A 152 5.66 3.64 19.08
C GLY A 152 4.27 4.10 19.54
N VAL A 153 3.55 4.88 18.72
CA VAL A 153 2.15 5.27 18.97
C VAL A 153 1.16 4.47 18.13
N LEU A 154 1.65 3.54 17.29
CA LEU A 154 0.80 2.70 16.44
C LEU A 154 0.50 1.39 17.17
N LEU A 155 -0.76 0.99 17.09
CA LEU A 155 -1.30 -0.11 17.87
C LEU A 155 -2.10 -1.06 16.96
N GLU A 156 -2.00 -2.37 17.25
CA GLU A 156 -2.85 -3.42 16.70
C GLU A 156 -3.74 -4.01 17.79
N GLN A 157 -4.91 -4.53 17.41
CA GLN A 157 -5.78 -5.21 18.37
C GLN A 157 -5.19 -6.55 18.83
N ALA A 158 -5.20 -6.77 20.13
CA ALA A 158 -4.81 -8.04 20.76
C ALA A 158 -5.86 -8.43 21.80
N GLY A 159 -6.69 -9.43 21.48
CA GLY A 159 -7.83 -9.81 22.31
C GLY A 159 -8.84 -8.67 22.42
N GLU A 160 -9.18 -8.26 23.67
CA GLU A 160 -10.10 -7.15 23.95
C GLU A 160 -9.40 -5.77 24.02
N GLY A 161 -8.07 -5.72 23.86
CA GLY A 161 -7.28 -4.48 23.99
C GLY A 161 -6.42 -4.19 22.77
N PHE A 162 -5.51 -3.24 22.95
CA PHE A 162 -4.53 -2.83 21.94
C PHE A 162 -3.10 -2.98 22.49
N THR A 163 -2.19 -3.40 21.63
CA THR A 163 -0.75 -3.54 21.88
C THR A 163 0.05 -2.79 20.82
N PRO A 164 1.35 -2.53 21.00
CA PRO A 164 2.18 -1.99 19.92
C PRO A 164 2.02 -2.81 18.64
N ASP A 165 1.86 -2.11 17.52
CA ASP A 165 1.67 -2.74 16.21
C ASP A 165 2.94 -3.50 15.80
N SER A 166 2.77 -4.73 15.36
CA SER A 166 3.84 -5.59 14.85
C SER A 166 4.08 -5.39 13.35
N PHE A 167 3.21 -4.64 12.67
CA PHE A 167 3.23 -4.36 11.23
C PHE A 167 3.21 -5.59 10.33
N ARG A 168 2.68 -6.73 10.81
CA ARG A 168 2.52 -7.95 10.00
C ARG A 168 1.59 -7.77 8.80
N HIS A 169 0.78 -6.71 8.82
CA HIS A 169 -0.09 -6.31 7.72
C HIS A 169 0.61 -5.50 6.61
N GLU A 170 1.92 -5.18 6.77
CA GLU A 170 2.68 -4.43 5.78
C GLU A 170 3.20 -5.34 4.67
N GLN A 171 3.09 -4.86 3.42
CA GLN A 171 3.60 -5.54 2.22
C GLN A 171 4.23 -4.53 1.26
N SER A 172 5.19 -4.98 0.47
CA SER A 172 5.92 -4.17 -0.50
C SER A 172 5.98 -4.87 -1.85
N LEU A 173 6.16 -4.11 -2.93
CA LEU A 173 6.19 -4.60 -4.30
C LEU A 173 7.58 -4.49 -4.90
N ILE A 174 8.11 -5.57 -5.46
CA ILE A 174 9.28 -5.57 -6.33
C ILE A 174 8.82 -5.53 -7.78
N VAL A 175 9.38 -4.58 -8.55
CA VAL A 175 9.22 -4.50 -10.00
C VAL A 175 10.55 -4.77 -10.66
N THR A 176 10.61 -5.80 -11.53
CA THR A 176 11.84 -6.14 -12.26
C THR A 176 11.75 -5.67 -13.71
N GLU A 177 12.69 -4.83 -14.16
CA GLU A 177 12.81 -4.33 -15.53
C GLU A 177 14.15 -4.74 -16.14
N GLY A 178 14.19 -5.84 -16.85
CA GLY A 178 15.44 -6.45 -17.32
C GLY A 178 16.28 -6.91 -16.12
N GLU A 179 17.46 -6.31 -15.95
CA GLU A 179 18.35 -6.59 -14.81
C GLU A 179 18.13 -5.64 -13.62
N ARG A 180 17.18 -4.72 -13.71
CA ARG A 180 16.92 -3.72 -12.65
C ARG A 180 15.81 -4.18 -11.71
N HIS A 181 16.03 -4.02 -10.42
CA HIS A 181 15.07 -4.29 -9.37
C HIS A 181 14.66 -3.00 -8.67
N ILE A 182 13.36 -2.73 -8.67
CA ILE A 182 12.76 -1.52 -8.11
C ILE A 182 11.86 -1.95 -6.97
N LEU A 183 12.13 -1.45 -5.77
CA LEU A 183 11.29 -1.65 -4.59
C LEU A 183 10.28 -0.51 -4.51
N VAL A 184 9.00 -0.84 -4.32
CA VAL A 184 7.93 0.12 -4.00
C VAL A 184 7.36 -0.27 -2.64
N SER A 185 7.38 0.66 -1.70
CA SER A 185 6.88 0.50 -0.34
C SER A 185 5.95 1.65 0.03
N GLY A 186 5.07 1.45 1.02
CA GLY A 186 4.29 2.50 1.64
C GLY A 186 5.07 3.22 2.74
N CYS A 187 4.50 3.27 3.96
CA CYS A 187 5.14 3.92 5.10
C CYS A 187 6.44 3.25 5.58
N SER A 188 6.71 2.04 5.16
CA SER A 188 7.90 1.26 5.58
C SER A 188 8.02 1.14 7.10
N HIS A 189 6.91 0.79 7.78
CA HIS A 189 6.87 0.64 9.24
C HIS A 189 7.81 -0.44 9.76
N CYS A 190 7.99 -1.54 9.01
CA CYS A 190 9.01 -2.56 9.29
C CYS A 190 10.44 -2.03 9.16
N GLY A 191 10.61 -0.78 8.69
CA GLY A 191 11.90 -0.14 8.44
C GLY A 191 12.42 -0.45 7.04
N ILE A 192 12.71 0.63 6.26
CA ILE A 192 13.08 0.48 4.85
C ILE A 192 14.31 -0.42 4.64
N LEU A 193 15.28 -0.42 5.56
CA LEU A 193 16.45 -1.30 5.46
C LEU A 193 16.08 -2.78 5.61
N ASN A 194 15.17 -3.11 6.54
CA ASN A 194 14.67 -4.48 6.71
C ASN A 194 13.88 -4.94 5.48
N ILE A 195 13.07 -4.04 4.89
CA ILE A 195 12.29 -4.31 3.68
C ILE A 195 13.23 -4.52 2.48
N MET A 196 14.29 -3.72 2.35
CA MET A 196 15.32 -3.87 1.32
C MET A 196 16.06 -5.19 1.45
N ASP A 197 16.52 -5.56 2.65
CA ASP A 197 17.20 -6.84 2.90
C ASP A 197 16.31 -8.02 2.46
N LYS A 198 15.01 -7.97 2.79
CA LYS A 198 14.05 -9.00 2.37
C LYS A 198 13.84 -9.01 0.86
N ALA A 199 13.73 -7.84 0.22
CA ALA A 199 13.60 -7.74 -1.23
C ALA A 199 14.82 -8.30 -1.95
N GLU A 200 16.04 -7.95 -1.50
CA GLU A 200 17.30 -8.44 -2.06
C GLU A 200 17.47 -9.95 -1.86
N GLU A 201 17.04 -10.51 -0.71
CA GLU A 201 16.98 -11.95 -0.49
C GLU A 201 16.11 -12.66 -1.53
N LEU A 202 14.92 -12.09 -1.82
CA LEU A 202 13.94 -12.68 -2.72
C LEU A 202 14.39 -12.70 -4.20
N VAL A 203 15.10 -11.66 -4.64
CA VAL A 203 15.55 -11.57 -6.04
C VAL A 203 17.00 -12.02 -6.24
N GLY A 204 17.80 -12.14 -5.16
CA GLY A 204 19.20 -12.51 -5.20
C GLY A 204 20.13 -11.40 -5.71
N ALA A 205 19.69 -10.14 -5.70
CA ALA A 205 20.41 -8.98 -6.23
C ALA A 205 20.04 -7.70 -5.46
N PRO A 206 20.89 -6.65 -5.46
CA PRO A 206 20.57 -5.36 -4.86
C PRO A 206 19.37 -4.67 -5.50
N MET A 207 18.69 -3.81 -4.72
CA MET A 207 17.67 -2.90 -5.25
C MET A 207 18.32 -1.69 -5.91
N ASP A 208 18.04 -1.46 -7.20
CA ASP A 208 18.56 -0.31 -7.95
C ASP A 208 17.85 1.00 -7.62
N VAL A 209 16.57 0.91 -7.27
CA VAL A 209 15.71 2.06 -6.96
C VAL A 209 14.75 1.69 -5.83
N VAL A 210 14.53 2.64 -4.93
CA VAL A 210 13.50 2.55 -3.89
C VAL A 210 12.52 3.71 -4.07
N VAL A 211 11.23 3.41 -4.07
CA VAL A 211 10.11 4.35 -4.06
C VAL A 211 9.34 4.07 -2.77
N ALA A 212 9.39 5.01 -1.80
CA ALA A 212 8.77 4.87 -0.49
C ALA A 212 8.31 6.22 0.06
#